data_e7ccbed93d1a6c9ed80a71adb0b8a157
#
_entry.id   e7ccbed93d1a6c9ed80a71adb0b8a157
#
_cell.length_a   1.000
_cell.length_b   1.000
_cell.length_c   1.000
_cell.angle_alpha   90.00
_cell.angle_beta   90.00
_cell.angle_gamma   90.00
#
_symmetry.space_group_name_H-M   'P 1'
#
loop_
_entity.id
_entity.type
_entity.pdbx_description
1 polymer ?
#
loop_
_entity_poly.entity_id
_entity_poly.type
_entity_poly.pdbx_seq_one_letter_code
_entity_poly.pdbx_strand_id
1 'polypeptide(L)'
;MFGNVDRREFLGLTAGAAAAGVAGCTSNDGSGTDTETDGSSGSPESTTSSGDGEYMNGVGSDASVSLAVPSDGATLNSPYVQWKGSASGVTIEESGAVNEGAGHYHIMVDTDPVEPGETIPSDDQHVHYGTGQKNGVLELEPGDHTLHLQVADGKHKAMALTDTVEVTVEDTASLALSTSVDGSVVEWDVTAENYTIEPSSEGINANSGHLHAVIDTDHVPVGDVIPSDANHVHYGDGSTSGSIDLAEQLGDAYEPGEHTIHFQVGTGTHRATMVHTHTTVTTE
;
A
#
# COMPACT_ATOMS: atom_id res chain seq x y z
N MET A 1 29.99 -1.12 -3.76
CA MET A 1 29.89 -1.62 -2.35
C MET A 1 28.56 -1.05 -1.87
N PHE A 2 27.50 -1.80 -2.03
CA PHE A 2 26.16 -1.38 -1.65
C PHE A 2 26.00 -1.68 -0.16
N GLY A 3 25.70 -0.63 0.63
CA GLY A 3 25.43 -0.78 2.06
C GLY A 3 24.03 -1.34 2.26
N ASN A 4 23.94 -2.41 3.04
CA ASN A 4 22.68 -2.95 3.55
C ASN A 4 21.93 -1.85 4.31
N VAL A 5 20.76 -1.46 3.83
CA VAL A 5 19.79 -0.67 4.58
C VAL A 5 19.07 -1.64 5.51
N ASP A 6 19.25 -1.43 6.81
CA ASP A 6 18.71 -2.31 7.85
C ASP A 6 17.20 -2.12 7.96
N ARG A 7 16.42 -3.20 7.79
CA ARG A 7 14.94 -3.29 7.86
C ARG A 7 14.29 -2.72 9.12
N ARG A 8 15.08 -2.26 10.09
CA ARG A 8 14.58 -1.88 11.43
C ARG A 8 14.20 -0.43 11.63
N GLU A 9 14.42 0.45 10.67
CA GLU A 9 14.18 1.89 10.85
C GLU A 9 12.78 2.38 10.42
N PHE A 10 11.95 1.54 9.80
CA PHE A 10 10.62 1.94 9.29
C PHE A 10 9.43 1.68 10.25
N LEU A 11 9.69 1.13 11.45
CA LEU A 11 8.65 0.85 12.47
C LEU A 11 8.87 1.70 13.72
N GLY A 12 8.45 2.95 13.73
CA GLY A 12 8.53 3.74 14.94
C GLY A 12 7.99 5.15 14.92
N LEU A 13 6.67 5.33 14.83
CA LEU A 13 6.05 6.51 15.43
C LEU A 13 4.61 6.23 15.85
N THR A 14 4.43 5.62 17.04
CA THR A 14 3.17 5.75 17.79
C THR A 14 3.51 6.24 19.18
N ALA A 15 3.13 7.48 19.46
CA ALA A 15 3.24 8.10 20.77
C ALA A 15 2.21 7.49 21.75
N GLY A 16 2.69 6.76 22.76
CA GLY A 16 1.88 6.26 23.85
C GLY A 16 1.60 7.32 24.90
N ALA A 17 0.38 7.43 25.36
CA ALA A 17 0.03 8.09 26.62
C ALA A 17 -0.43 7.05 27.62
N ALA A 18 0.34 6.86 28.70
CA ALA A 18 0.03 6.01 29.82
C ALA A 18 -0.82 6.78 30.83
N ALA A 19 -1.87 6.13 31.38
CA ALA A 19 -2.46 6.52 32.65
C ALA A 19 -2.68 5.29 33.52
N ALA A 20 -2.04 5.28 34.66
CA ALA A 20 -2.14 4.27 35.69
C ALA A 20 -3.33 4.55 36.62
N GLY A 21 -3.98 3.50 37.15
CA GLY A 21 -4.99 3.59 38.16
C GLY A 21 -5.19 2.26 38.89
N VAL A 22 -4.97 2.30 40.20
CA VAL A 22 -4.73 1.25 41.17
C VAL A 22 -5.98 0.45 41.63
N ALA A 23 -5.74 -0.80 41.86
CA ALA A 23 -6.18 -1.74 42.91
C ALA A 23 -7.49 -1.56 43.76
N GLY A 24 -8.14 -2.70 43.98
CA GLY A 24 -9.09 -2.91 45.06
C GLY A 24 -9.68 -4.32 45.08
N CYS A 25 -9.08 -5.25 45.81
CA CYS A 25 -9.66 -6.53 46.19
C CYS A 25 -10.74 -6.35 47.25
N THR A 26 -11.82 -7.12 47.22
CA THR A 26 -12.38 -7.77 48.43
C THR A 26 -13.29 -8.94 48.03
N SER A 27 -12.96 -10.08 48.56
CA SER A 27 -13.77 -11.30 48.66
C SER A 27 -14.91 -11.14 49.63
N ASN A 28 -16.06 -11.77 49.39
CA ASN A 28 -16.84 -12.38 50.46
C ASN A 28 -17.76 -13.48 49.93
N ASP A 29 -17.68 -14.61 50.60
CA ASP A 29 -18.54 -15.79 50.53
C ASP A 29 -19.94 -15.51 51.08
N GLY A 30 -20.94 -16.22 50.55
CA GLY A 30 -22.28 -16.26 51.18
C GLY A 30 -23.25 -17.18 50.44
N SER A 31 -23.40 -18.39 50.93
CA SER A 31 -24.37 -19.42 50.55
C SER A 31 -25.81 -19.03 50.90
N GLY A 32 -26.80 -19.46 50.10
CA GLY A 32 -28.23 -19.42 50.50
C GLY A 32 -29.24 -19.61 49.37
N THR A 33 -29.68 -20.85 49.23
CA THR A 33 -30.97 -21.47 48.80
C THR A 33 -32.13 -20.65 48.25
N ASP A 34 -32.62 -21.16 47.08
CA ASP A 34 -34.01 -21.36 46.58
C ASP A 34 -35.11 -20.31 46.77
N THR A 35 -35.73 -19.87 45.70
CA THR A 35 -37.17 -20.07 45.38
C THR A 35 -37.50 -19.49 43.98
N GLU A 36 -38.20 -20.29 43.18
CA GLU A 36 -38.74 -19.95 41.85
C GLU A 36 -39.79 -18.83 41.94
N THR A 37 -39.80 -17.94 40.93
CA THR A 37 -41.04 -17.40 40.37
C THR A 37 -40.82 -16.85 38.93
N ASP A 38 -41.63 -17.33 38.05
CA ASP A 38 -41.89 -17.04 36.65
C ASP A 38 -42.08 -15.54 36.37
N GLY A 39 -41.51 -15.08 35.24
CA GLY A 39 -41.71 -13.71 34.74
C GLY A 39 -41.02 -13.48 33.40
N SER A 40 -41.64 -13.95 32.32
CA SER A 40 -41.27 -13.71 30.91
C SER A 40 -41.09 -12.22 30.61
N SER A 41 -39.92 -11.84 30.12
CA SER A 41 -39.74 -10.75 29.17
C SER A 41 -38.50 -11.03 28.32
N GLY A 42 -38.73 -11.40 27.04
CA GLY A 42 -37.69 -11.74 26.10
C GLY A 42 -36.80 -10.56 25.76
N SER A 43 -35.55 -10.74 26.05
CA SER A 43 -34.46 -10.06 25.38
C SER A 43 -34.08 -10.91 24.16
N PRO A 44 -33.82 -10.36 22.99
CA PRO A 44 -33.37 -11.19 21.90
C PRO A 44 -31.97 -11.70 22.26
N GLU A 45 -31.89 -12.97 22.59
CA GLU A 45 -30.64 -13.70 22.61
C GLU A 45 -30.04 -13.58 21.20
N SER A 46 -28.85 -12.94 21.16
CA SER A 46 -27.97 -13.09 20.02
C SER A 46 -27.68 -14.58 19.86
N THR A 47 -28.42 -15.22 18.99
CA THR A 47 -28.13 -16.59 18.58
C THR A 47 -26.79 -16.56 17.86
N THR A 48 -25.73 -16.92 18.56
CA THR A 48 -24.52 -17.47 17.95
C THR A 48 -24.95 -18.75 17.26
N SER A 49 -25.26 -18.64 15.98
CA SER A 49 -25.44 -19.79 15.11
C SER A 49 -24.08 -20.48 15.00
N SER A 50 -23.92 -21.58 15.74
CA SER A 50 -22.91 -22.60 15.49
C SER A 50 -23.38 -23.39 14.27
N GLY A 51 -23.28 -22.83 13.11
CA GLY A 51 -23.46 -23.49 11.82
C GLY A 51 -22.16 -23.27 11.06
N ASP A 52 -21.74 -24.29 10.33
CA ASP A 52 -20.58 -24.33 9.43
C ASP A 52 -20.64 -23.25 8.32
N GLY A 53 -20.81 -21.99 8.70
CA GLY A 53 -20.84 -20.83 7.85
C GLY A 53 -19.58 -19.99 8.06
N GLU A 54 -18.81 -19.84 7.03
CA GLU A 54 -17.62 -18.97 6.98
C GLU A 54 -17.98 -17.56 7.46
N TYR A 55 -17.10 -16.93 8.25
CA TYR A 55 -17.32 -15.57 8.73
C TYR A 55 -17.30 -14.57 7.59
N MET A 56 -18.39 -13.84 7.38
CA MET A 56 -18.61 -12.89 6.28
C MET A 56 -18.96 -11.46 6.74
N ASN A 57 -19.06 -11.18 8.03
CA ASN A 57 -19.45 -9.87 8.57
C ASN A 57 -20.70 -9.25 7.88
N GLY A 58 -21.74 -10.05 7.64
CA GLY A 58 -22.98 -9.61 6.99
C GLY A 58 -22.89 -9.42 5.47
N VAL A 59 -21.75 -9.71 4.87
CA VAL A 59 -21.58 -9.70 3.40
C VAL A 59 -22.35 -10.87 2.77
N GLY A 60 -23.02 -10.63 1.65
CA GLY A 60 -23.77 -11.67 0.94
C GLY A 60 -22.86 -12.71 0.30
N SER A 61 -23.42 -13.92 0.05
CA SER A 61 -22.68 -15.05 -0.54
C SER A 61 -22.22 -14.84 -2.00
N ASP A 62 -22.69 -13.79 -2.65
CA ASP A 62 -22.33 -13.38 -4.01
C ASP A 62 -21.21 -12.32 -4.03
N ALA A 63 -20.73 -11.93 -2.85
CA ALA A 63 -19.59 -11.04 -2.75
C ALA A 63 -18.30 -11.73 -3.18
N SER A 64 -17.41 -10.94 -3.74
CA SER A 64 -16.11 -11.42 -4.22
C SER A 64 -15.04 -10.33 -4.11
N VAL A 65 -13.81 -10.79 -4.04
CA VAL A 65 -12.62 -9.94 -4.15
C VAL A 65 -11.66 -10.54 -5.16
N SER A 66 -10.81 -9.70 -5.74
CA SER A 66 -9.71 -10.15 -6.59
C SER A 66 -8.50 -9.24 -6.46
N LEU A 67 -7.32 -9.81 -6.56
CA LEU A 67 -6.07 -9.11 -6.78
C LEU A 67 -5.94 -8.87 -8.29
N ALA A 68 -6.45 -7.71 -8.75
CA ALA A 68 -6.53 -7.39 -10.17
C ALA A 68 -5.16 -7.03 -10.79
N VAL A 69 -4.21 -6.61 -9.95
CA VAL A 69 -2.80 -6.36 -10.27
C VAL A 69 -1.99 -6.80 -9.05
N PRO A 70 -0.93 -7.59 -9.22
CA PRO A 70 -0.53 -8.29 -10.44
C PRO A 70 -1.53 -9.38 -10.82
N SER A 71 -1.51 -9.80 -12.10
CA SER A 71 -2.26 -10.99 -12.53
C SER A 71 -1.51 -12.27 -12.13
N ASP A 72 -2.26 -13.36 -12.01
CA ASP A 72 -1.69 -14.69 -11.78
C ASP A 72 -0.65 -15.07 -12.86
N GLY A 73 0.48 -15.62 -12.43
CA GLY A 73 1.61 -15.99 -13.26
C GLY A 73 2.46 -14.82 -13.77
N ALA A 74 2.28 -13.61 -13.25
CA ALA A 74 3.03 -12.44 -13.71
C ALA A 74 4.50 -12.50 -13.30
N THR A 75 5.39 -12.06 -14.21
CA THR A 75 6.77 -11.68 -13.86
C THR A 75 6.82 -10.18 -13.57
N LEU A 76 7.34 -9.84 -12.39
CA LEU A 76 7.42 -8.47 -11.88
C LEU A 76 8.90 -8.06 -11.86
N ASN A 77 9.21 -6.98 -12.55
CA ASN A 77 10.59 -6.58 -12.82
C ASN A 77 11.19 -5.63 -11.76
N SER A 78 10.47 -5.44 -10.65
CA SER A 78 10.90 -4.65 -9.51
C SER A 78 10.49 -5.32 -8.20
N PRO A 79 11.34 -5.32 -7.16
CA PRO A 79 10.99 -5.76 -5.81
C PRO A 79 9.85 -4.96 -5.17
N TYR A 80 9.57 -3.78 -5.68
CA TYR A 80 8.47 -2.92 -5.22
C TYR A 80 7.27 -3.05 -6.17
N VAL A 81 6.43 -4.02 -5.83
CA VAL A 81 5.34 -4.51 -6.65
C VAL A 81 4.08 -3.65 -6.47
N GLN A 82 3.58 -3.10 -7.57
CA GLN A 82 2.27 -2.44 -7.57
C GLN A 82 1.16 -3.48 -7.40
N TRP A 83 0.21 -3.19 -6.53
CA TRP A 83 -0.97 -4.02 -6.39
C TRP A 83 -2.27 -3.22 -6.49
N LYS A 84 -3.33 -3.88 -6.96
CA LYS A 84 -4.69 -3.35 -7.01
C LYS A 84 -5.69 -4.44 -6.69
N GLY A 85 -6.46 -4.23 -5.63
CA GLY A 85 -7.59 -5.07 -5.26
C GLY A 85 -8.90 -4.56 -5.85
N SER A 86 -9.77 -5.47 -6.25
CA SER A 86 -11.16 -5.21 -6.63
C SER A 86 -12.10 -5.92 -5.67
N ALA A 87 -13.27 -5.33 -5.40
CA ALA A 87 -14.29 -5.91 -4.53
C ALA A 87 -15.68 -5.71 -5.13
N SER A 88 -16.52 -6.70 -4.99
CA SER A 88 -17.94 -6.65 -5.34
C SER A 88 -18.76 -7.19 -4.17
N GLY A 89 -19.87 -6.54 -3.83
CA GLY A 89 -20.74 -6.95 -2.73
C GLY A 89 -20.18 -6.72 -1.32
N VAL A 90 -18.97 -6.16 -1.18
CA VAL A 90 -18.36 -5.73 0.09
C VAL A 90 -17.80 -4.32 -0.06
N THR A 91 -17.93 -3.50 0.98
CA THR A 91 -17.36 -2.14 1.02
C THR A 91 -15.95 -2.18 1.61
N ILE A 92 -14.97 -1.64 0.88
CA ILE A 92 -13.61 -1.49 1.41
C ILE A 92 -13.49 -0.11 2.06
N GLU A 93 -13.23 -0.10 3.37
CA GLU A 93 -13.17 1.08 4.23
C GLU A 93 -12.01 1.04 5.22
N GLU A 94 -11.82 2.11 5.98
CA GLU A 94 -10.79 2.20 7.01
C GLU A 94 -11.07 1.22 8.17
N SER A 95 -10.00 0.58 8.69
CA SER A 95 -10.07 -0.27 9.88
C SER A 95 -10.44 0.54 11.13
N GLY A 96 -11.00 -0.13 12.15
CA GLY A 96 -11.38 0.50 13.42
C GLY A 96 -12.76 0.08 13.91
N ALA A 97 -13.83 0.59 13.32
CA ALA A 97 -15.19 0.17 13.63
C ALA A 97 -15.56 -1.09 12.83
N VAL A 98 -16.37 -1.97 13.42
CA VAL A 98 -16.96 -3.09 12.66
C VAL A 98 -18.28 -2.60 12.09
N ASN A 99 -18.33 -2.42 10.77
CA ASN A 99 -19.52 -2.07 10.02
C ASN A 99 -19.97 -3.30 9.21
N GLU A 100 -21.23 -3.64 9.28
CA GLU A 100 -21.81 -4.76 8.53
C GLU A 100 -21.64 -4.55 7.02
N GLY A 101 -21.17 -5.57 6.30
CA GLY A 101 -20.95 -5.51 4.86
C GLY A 101 -19.67 -4.77 4.45
N ALA A 102 -18.79 -4.45 5.39
CA ALA A 102 -17.56 -3.69 5.13
C ALA A 102 -16.32 -4.32 5.77
N GLY A 103 -15.15 -3.92 5.24
CA GLY A 103 -13.86 -4.37 5.74
C GLY A 103 -12.70 -3.69 5.04
N HIS A 104 -11.49 -4.18 5.26
CA HIS A 104 -10.27 -3.67 4.65
C HIS A 104 -9.38 -4.81 4.16
N TYR A 105 -8.44 -4.49 3.30
CA TYR A 105 -7.55 -5.47 2.70
C TYR A 105 -6.36 -5.82 3.58
N HIS A 106 -6.01 -7.11 3.55
CA HIS A 106 -4.70 -7.65 3.90
C HIS A 106 -4.15 -8.41 2.70
N ILE A 107 -2.83 -8.44 2.57
CA ILE A 107 -2.14 -9.34 1.63
C ILE A 107 -1.22 -10.24 2.46
N MET A 108 -1.45 -11.55 2.37
CA MET A 108 -0.57 -12.57 2.91
C MET A 108 0.49 -12.88 1.86
N VAL A 109 1.74 -12.91 2.30
CA VAL A 109 2.91 -13.20 1.46
C VAL A 109 3.50 -14.52 1.89
N ASP A 110 3.48 -15.51 0.99
CA ASP A 110 4.07 -16.84 1.20
C ASP A 110 3.55 -17.57 2.47
N THR A 111 2.31 -17.26 2.84
CA THR A 111 1.59 -17.93 3.94
C THR A 111 0.11 -18.04 3.59
N ASP A 112 -0.57 -19.06 4.09
CA ASP A 112 -1.97 -19.31 3.81
C ASP A 112 -2.88 -18.17 4.33
N PRO A 113 -4.06 -17.95 3.73
CA PRO A 113 -5.08 -17.06 4.28
C PRO A 113 -5.48 -17.50 5.71
N VAL A 114 -5.81 -16.52 6.53
CA VAL A 114 -6.27 -16.78 7.90
C VAL A 114 -7.69 -17.35 7.88
N GLU A 115 -7.95 -18.36 8.72
CA GLU A 115 -9.25 -18.98 8.84
C GLU A 115 -10.35 -17.92 9.12
N PRO A 116 -11.49 -17.96 8.40
CA PRO A 116 -12.57 -17.02 8.61
C PRO A 116 -13.05 -16.98 10.06
N GLY A 117 -13.11 -15.77 10.62
CA GLY A 117 -13.49 -15.57 12.01
C GLY A 117 -12.31 -15.43 12.98
N GLU A 118 -11.12 -15.83 12.61
CA GLU A 118 -9.90 -15.62 13.38
C GLU A 118 -9.32 -14.23 13.12
N THR A 119 -8.49 -13.74 14.03
CA THR A 119 -7.83 -12.44 13.88
C THR A 119 -6.56 -12.58 13.07
N ILE A 120 -6.44 -11.77 12.01
CA ILE A 120 -5.23 -11.73 11.18
C ILE A 120 -4.05 -11.24 12.03
N PRO A 121 -2.92 -11.97 12.05
CA PRO A 121 -1.72 -11.55 12.76
C PRO A 121 -1.15 -10.22 12.24
N SER A 122 -0.30 -9.59 13.05
CA SER A 122 0.46 -8.39 12.67
C SER A 122 1.93 -8.76 12.62
N ASP A 123 2.39 -9.19 11.47
CA ASP A 123 3.78 -9.57 11.18
C ASP A 123 4.12 -9.29 9.72
N ASP A 124 5.35 -9.63 9.29
CA ASP A 124 5.88 -9.32 7.96
C ASP A 124 5.17 -10.08 6.82
N GLN A 125 4.50 -11.21 7.12
CA GLN A 125 3.78 -12.00 6.12
C GLN A 125 2.30 -11.59 5.99
N HIS A 126 1.77 -10.80 6.92
CA HIS A 126 0.37 -10.34 6.91
C HIS A 126 0.31 -8.82 6.73
N VAL A 127 0.52 -8.35 5.50
CA VAL A 127 0.60 -6.92 5.20
C VAL A 127 -0.77 -6.25 5.30
N HIS A 128 -0.87 -5.24 6.16
CA HIS A 128 -2.12 -4.58 6.52
C HIS A 128 -2.36 -3.28 5.74
N TYR A 129 -3.51 -3.15 5.10
CA TYR A 129 -3.95 -1.98 4.35
C TYR A 129 -5.18 -1.32 5.00
N GLY A 130 -5.00 -0.83 6.23
CA GLY A 130 -6.07 -0.40 7.13
C GLY A 130 -6.66 0.98 6.88
N THR A 131 -6.20 1.73 5.87
CA THR A 131 -6.77 3.06 5.54
C THR A 131 -7.86 2.99 4.46
N GLY A 132 -8.36 1.79 4.16
CA GLY A 132 -9.37 1.56 3.13
C GLY A 132 -8.84 1.72 1.70
N GLN A 133 -7.51 1.72 1.53
CA GLN A 133 -6.90 1.76 0.22
C GLN A 133 -7.16 0.47 -0.57
N LYS A 134 -7.33 0.65 -1.88
CA LYS A 134 -7.60 -0.45 -2.83
C LYS A 134 -6.42 -0.74 -3.74
N ASN A 135 -5.31 -0.08 -3.51
CA ASN A 135 -4.06 -0.23 -4.26
C ASN A 135 -2.89 0.28 -3.42
N GLY A 136 -1.69 -0.08 -3.82
CA GLY A 136 -0.48 0.34 -3.16
C GLY A 136 0.77 -0.25 -3.79
N VAL A 137 1.85 -0.21 -3.05
CA VAL A 137 3.11 -0.87 -3.37
C VAL A 137 3.41 -1.86 -2.26
N LEU A 138 3.83 -3.06 -2.63
CA LEU A 138 4.23 -4.16 -1.76
C LEU A 138 5.71 -4.46 -2.01
N GLU A 139 6.51 -4.55 -0.96
CA GLU A 139 7.90 -4.96 -1.06
C GLU A 139 8.03 -6.48 -0.99
N LEU A 140 8.66 -7.09 -1.99
CA LEU A 140 8.94 -8.51 -2.08
C LEU A 140 10.42 -8.72 -2.42
N GLU A 141 11.03 -9.78 -1.89
CA GLU A 141 12.37 -10.17 -2.33
C GLU A 141 12.31 -10.78 -3.75
N PRO A 142 13.39 -10.75 -4.53
CA PRO A 142 13.42 -11.49 -5.80
C PRO A 142 13.21 -13.00 -5.60
N GLY A 143 12.33 -13.60 -6.41
CA GLY A 143 11.96 -15.02 -6.33
C GLY A 143 10.50 -15.26 -6.67
N ASP A 144 10.05 -16.49 -6.45
CA ASP A 144 8.66 -16.87 -6.61
C ASP A 144 7.88 -16.61 -5.33
N HIS A 145 6.71 -16.01 -5.44
CA HIS A 145 5.83 -15.67 -4.32
C HIS A 145 4.40 -16.08 -4.58
N THR A 146 3.70 -16.45 -3.51
CA THR A 146 2.25 -16.59 -3.49
C THR A 146 1.65 -15.44 -2.69
N LEU A 147 0.73 -14.70 -3.31
CA LEU A 147 0.03 -13.58 -2.69
C LEU A 147 -1.44 -13.92 -2.50
N HIS A 148 -1.93 -13.84 -1.27
CA HIS A 148 -3.35 -14.00 -0.97
C HIS A 148 -3.93 -12.64 -0.53
N LEU A 149 -4.85 -12.09 -1.32
CA LEU A 149 -5.67 -10.97 -0.89
C LEU A 149 -6.78 -11.52 0.01
N GLN A 150 -6.95 -10.97 1.21
CA GLN A 150 -8.05 -11.31 2.12
C GLN A 150 -8.69 -10.06 2.70
N VAL A 151 -10.01 -10.07 2.86
CA VAL A 151 -10.73 -9.02 3.56
C VAL A 151 -10.85 -9.36 5.03
N ALA A 152 -10.61 -8.37 5.90
CA ALA A 152 -10.91 -8.45 7.32
C ALA A 152 -11.91 -7.35 7.72
N ASP A 153 -12.70 -7.60 8.77
CA ASP A 153 -13.57 -6.58 9.37
C ASP A 153 -12.74 -5.48 10.07
N GLY A 154 -13.41 -4.43 10.56
CA GLY A 154 -12.75 -3.31 11.21
C GLY A 154 -11.91 -3.66 12.46
N LYS A 155 -11.96 -4.91 12.95
CA LYS A 155 -11.15 -5.44 14.05
C LYS A 155 -10.18 -6.54 13.61
N HIS A 156 -9.87 -6.61 12.32
CA HIS A 156 -8.93 -7.56 11.72
C HIS A 156 -9.39 -9.02 11.80
N LYS A 157 -10.71 -9.26 11.95
CA LYS A 157 -11.25 -10.61 11.89
C LYS A 157 -11.40 -11.01 10.42
N ALA A 158 -10.69 -12.06 10.01
CA ALA A 158 -10.66 -12.54 8.63
C ALA A 158 -12.06 -12.94 8.13
N MET A 159 -12.41 -12.53 6.93
CA MET A 159 -13.61 -12.98 6.21
C MET A 159 -13.25 -14.08 5.22
N ALA A 160 -14.23 -14.88 4.82
CA ALA A 160 -14.11 -15.86 3.75
C ALA A 160 -14.13 -15.20 2.34
N LEU A 161 -13.48 -14.07 2.21
CA LEU A 161 -13.31 -13.33 0.95
C LEU A 161 -11.82 -13.25 0.64
N THR A 162 -11.37 -14.14 -0.23
CA THR A 162 -9.96 -14.28 -0.61
C THR A 162 -9.79 -14.41 -2.13
N ASP A 163 -8.61 -14.02 -2.59
CA ASP A 163 -8.11 -14.31 -3.93
C ASP A 163 -6.61 -14.63 -3.86
N THR A 164 -6.10 -15.41 -4.81
CA THR A 164 -4.72 -15.89 -4.80
C THR A 164 -4.10 -15.70 -6.16
N VAL A 165 -2.88 -15.19 -6.19
CA VAL A 165 -2.03 -15.13 -7.39
C VAL A 165 -0.62 -15.64 -7.07
N GLU A 166 0.00 -16.29 -8.03
CA GLU A 166 1.41 -16.66 -8.01
C GLU A 166 2.18 -15.66 -8.89
N VAL A 167 3.32 -15.18 -8.43
CA VAL A 167 4.15 -14.22 -9.17
C VAL A 167 5.63 -14.57 -9.05
N THR A 168 6.42 -14.18 -10.05
CA THR A 168 7.88 -14.22 -9.98
C THR A 168 8.40 -12.79 -9.95
N VAL A 169 9.18 -12.43 -8.94
CA VAL A 169 9.79 -11.10 -8.79
C VAL A 169 11.24 -11.15 -9.26
N GLU A 170 11.58 -10.23 -10.14
CA GLU A 170 12.94 -9.95 -10.61
C GLU A 170 13.33 -8.52 -10.21
N ASP A 171 14.63 -8.22 -10.19
CA ASP A 171 15.16 -6.87 -9.99
C ASP A 171 15.89 -6.42 -11.26
N THR A 172 15.12 -6.24 -12.32
CA THR A 172 15.64 -6.00 -13.69
C THR A 172 15.18 -4.68 -14.30
N ALA A 173 14.21 -3.99 -13.66
CA ALA A 173 13.75 -2.69 -14.11
C ALA A 173 14.82 -1.61 -13.92
N SER A 174 15.07 -0.82 -14.95
CA SER A 174 16.04 0.26 -14.87
C SER A 174 15.68 1.45 -15.77
N LEU A 175 16.23 2.62 -15.45
CA LEU A 175 16.17 3.83 -16.27
C LEU A 175 17.57 4.27 -16.67
N ALA A 176 17.77 4.56 -17.96
CA ALA A 176 18.93 5.28 -18.46
C ALA A 176 18.51 6.72 -18.79
N LEU A 177 19.32 7.70 -18.40
CA LEU A 177 19.05 9.12 -18.57
C LEU A 177 20.16 9.79 -19.38
N SER A 178 19.78 10.62 -20.35
CA SER A 178 20.69 11.57 -20.99
C SER A 178 20.13 12.98 -20.86
N THR A 179 21.01 13.95 -20.64
CA THR A 179 20.66 15.37 -20.50
C THR A 179 21.61 16.27 -21.27
N SER A 180 21.10 17.44 -21.68
CA SER A 180 21.91 18.58 -22.12
C SER A 180 21.35 19.87 -21.54
N VAL A 181 22.22 20.87 -21.37
CA VAL A 181 21.87 22.14 -20.69
C VAL A 181 22.15 23.32 -21.63
N ASP A 182 21.18 24.25 -21.70
CA ASP A 182 21.33 25.55 -22.38
C ASP A 182 20.73 26.65 -21.47
N GLY A 183 21.60 27.39 -20.80
CA GLY A 183 21.21 28.36 -19.77
C GLY A 183 20.55 27.68 -18.57
N SER A 184 19.28 28.01 -18.29
CA SER A 184 18.45 27.36 -17.27
C SER A 184 17.67 26.16 -17.78
N VAL A 185 17.67 25.87 -19.08
CA VAL A 185 16.90 24.81 -19.70
C VAL A 185 17.68 23.50 -19.72
N VAL A 186 17.10 22.46 -19.19
CA VAL A 186 17.62 21.09 -19.21
C VAL A 186 16.76 20.24 -20.14
N GLU A 187 17.34 19.87 -21.28
CA GLU A 187 16.75 18.83 -22.16
C GLU A 187 17.04 17.46 -21.54
N TRP A 188 16.07 16.55 -21.59
CA TRP A 188 16.22 15.22 -21.03
C TRP A 188 15.58 14.14 -21.90
N ASP A 189 16.15 12.94 -21.84
CA ASP A 189 15.64 11.74 -22.49
C ASP A 189 15.87 10.55 -21.55
N VAL A 190 14.82 9.79 -21.26
CA VAL A 190 14.81 8.61 -20.40
C VAL A 190 14.45 7.38 -21.21
N THR A 191 15.29 6.36 -21.17
CA THR A 191 15.00 5.03 -21.70
C THR A 191 14.76 4.09 -20.53
N ALA A 192 13.62 3.40 -20.52
CA ALA A 192 13.30 2.38 -19.53
C ALA A 192 13.58 0.98 -20.10
N GLU A 193 14.21 0.12 -19.28
CA GLU A 193 14.41 -1.30 -19.58
C GLU A 193 13.58 -2.13 -18.61
N ASN A 194 12.89 -3.14 -19.13
CA ASN A 194 12.01 -4.05 -18.37
C ASN A 194 10.90 -3.34 -17.59
N TYR A 195 10.58 -2.10 -17.95
CA TYR A 195 9.52 -1.30 -17.36
C TYR A 195 8.87 -0.41 -18.42
N THR A 196 7.56 -0.22 -18.38
CA THR A 196 6.83 0.57 -19.35
C THR A 196 6.52 1.96 -18.82
N ILE A 197 6.94 3.00 -19.54
CA ILE A 197 6.48 4.36 -19.23
C ILE A 197 5.20 4.61 -20.03
N GLU A 198 4.10 4.84 -19.32
CA GLU A 198 2.76 5.00 -19.87
C GLU A 198 2.00 6.17 -19.25
N PRO A 199 0.94 6.68 -19.89
CA PRO A 199 0.13 7.74 -19.28
C PRO A 199 -0.49 7.31 -17.93
N SER A 200 -0.56 8.23 -16.97
CA SER A 200 -1.18 7.99 -15.67
C SER A 200 -2.67 7.58 -15.78
N SER A 201 -3.33 7.95 -16.88
CA SER A 201 -4.71 7.58 -17.20
C SER A 201 -4.92 6.08 -17.49
N GLU A 202 -3.85 5.32 -17.78
CA GLU A 202 -3.92 3.87 -17.94
C GLU A 202 -4.11 3.16 -16.60
N GLY A 203 -3.92 3.87 -15.49
CA GLY A 203 -4.16 3.39 -14.15
C GLY A 203 -2.98 2.59 -13.58
N ILE A 204 -3.30 1.53 -12.81
CA ILE A 204 -2.29 0.68 -12.17
C ILE A 204 -2.13 -0.58 -12.99
N ASN A 205 -0.94 -0.78 -13.54
CA ASN A 205 -0.53 -1.95 -14.27
C ASN A 205 0.80 -2.47 -13.73
N ALA A 206 1.05 -3.76 -13.83
CA ALA A 206 2.32 -4.33 -13.43
C ALA A 206 3.46 -3.82 -14.34
N ASN A 207 4.63 -3.58 -13.77
CA ASN A 207 5.84 -3.14 -14.48
C ASN A 207 5.64 -1.86 -15.32
N SER A 208 4.77 -0.95 -14.87
CA SER A 208 4.54 0.29 -15.60
C SER A 208 4.24 1.48 -14.70
N GLY A 209 4.32 2.68 -15.26
CA GLY A 209 4.01 3.93 -14.60
C GLY A 209 4.41 5.12 -15.45
N HIS A 210 4.40 6.31 -14.86
CA HIS A 210 4.75 7.55 -15.54
C HIS A 210 5.88 8.28 -14.81
N LEU A 211 6.60 9.14 -15.53
CA LEU A 211 7.74 9.83 -14.97
C LEU A 211 7.34 11.06 -14.14
N HIS A 212 8.12 11.29 -13.10
CA HIS A 212 8.22 12.55 -12.38
C HIS A 212 9.68 12.99 -12.37
N ALA A 213 9.94 14.29 -12.51
CA ALA A 213 11.25 14.85 -12.20
C ALA A 213 11.19 15.50 -10.81
N VAL A 214 12.15 15.14 -9.96
CA VAL A 214 12.29 15.64 -8.59
C VAL A 214 13.60 16.46 -8.56
N ILE A 215 13.49 17.77 -8.27
CA ILE A 215 14.54 18.77 -8.46
C ILE A 215 15.05 19.23 -7.09
N ASP A 216 16.36 19.14 -6.87
CA ASP A 216 17.07 19.65 -5.68
C ASP A 216 16.55 19.12 -4.34
N THR A 217 15.95 17.94 -4.37
CA THR A 217 15.54 17.19 -3.19
C THR A 217 15.75 15.70 -3.46
N ASP A 218 15.75 14.89 -2.41
CA ASP A 218 15.85 13.43 -2.54
C ASP A 218 14.60 12.88 -3.26
N HIS A 219 14.76 11.73 -3.94
CA HIS A 219 13.63 11.02 -4.50
C HIS A 219 12.59 10.69 -3.42
N VAL A 220 11.33 10.62 -3.81
CA VAL A 220 10.22 10.33 -2.87
C VAL A 220 10.31 8.90 -2.38
N PRO A 221 10.13 8.63 -1.07
CA PRO A 221 10.11 7.27 -0.54
C PRO A 221 9.09 6.39 -1.25
N VAL A 222 9.45 5.13 -1.49
CA VAL A 222 8.59 4.17 -2.19
C VAL A 222 7.26 3.99 -1.46
N GLY A 223 6.17 4.01 -2.22
CA GLY A 223 4.80 3.89 -1.70
C GLY A 223 4.17 5.21 -1.26
N ASP A 224 4.95 6.26 -1.02
CA ASP A 224 4.43 7.59 -0.73
C ASP A 224 3.89 8.26 -1.99
N VAL A 225 2.93 9.16 -1.81
CA VAL A 225 2.39 9.95 -2.93
C VAL A 225 3.40 11.04 -3.30
N ILE A 226 3.79 11.07 -4.57
CA ILE A 226 4.70 12.11 -5.09
C ILE A 226 3.98 13.46 -5.00
N PRO A 227 4.60 14.47 -4.34
CA PRO A 227 4.00 15.79 -4.20
C PRO A 227 3.76 16.50 -5.54
N SER A 228 2.93 17.53 -5.50
CA SER A 228 2.69 18.45 -6.62
C SER A 228 3.09 19.86 -6.19
N ASP A 229 4.35 20.22 -6.42
CA ASP A 229 4.93 21.52 -6.06
C ASP A 229 6.04 21.91 -7.05
N ALA A 230 6.78 22.97 -6.78
CA ALA A 230 7.82 23.48 -7.68
C ALA A 230 9.02 22.51 -7.86
N ASN A 231 9.27 21.63 -6.89
CA ASN A 231 10.35 20.64 -6.97
C ASN A 231 9.93 19.33 -7.62
N HIS A 232 8.64 19.13 -7.92
CA HIS A 232 8.10 17.87 -8.46
C HIS A 232 7.33 18.12 -9.75
N VAL A 233 7.96 17.81 -10.89
CA VAL A 233 7.35 17.93 -12.22
C VAL A 233 6.70 16.61 -12.63
N HIS A 234 5.46 16.67 -13.08
CA HIS A 234 4.67 15.49 -13.43
C HIS A 234 4.53 15.30 -14.94
N TYR A 235 4.95 14.15 -15.46
CA TYR A 235 4.82 13.74 -16.87
C TYR A 235 3.74 12.66 -17.04
N GLY A 236 2.51 13.01 -16.66
CA GLY A 236 1.37 12.09 -16.65
C GLY A 236 0.82 11.69 -18.01
N ASP A 237 1.40 12.20 -19.10
CA ASP A 237 1.08 11.84 -20.48
C ASP A 237 1.92 10.65 -21.01
N GLY A 238 2.85 10.13 -20.19
CA GLY A 238 3.75 9.05 -20.55
C GLY A 238 4.96 9.51 -21.38
N SER A 239 5.28 10.80 -21.36
CA SER A 239 6.48 11.33 -22.03
C SER A 239 7.75 10.72 -21.45
N THR A 240 8.68 10.34 -22.33
CA THR A 240 10.01 9.82 -22.00
C THR A 240 11.13 10.79 -22.37
N SER A 241 10.80 11.96 -22.92
CA SER A 241 11.74 13.03 -23.25
C SER A 241 11.05 14.39 -23.17
N GLY A 242 11.82 15.44 -22.96
CA GLY A 242 11.29 16.80 -22.88
C GLY A 242 12.33 17.80 -22.41
N SER A 243 11.87 18.95 -21.94
CA SER A 243 12.71 19.99 -21.35
C SER A 243 12.12 20.52 -20.05
N ILE A 244 12.99 20.95 -19.13
CA ILE A 244 12.64 21.66 -17.92
C ILE A 244 13.41 22.98 -17.92
N ASP A 245 12.70 24.11 -17.91
CA ASP A 245 13.31 25.39 -17.60
C ASP A 245 13.31 25.53 -16.06
N LEU A 246 14.50 25.32 -15.45
CA LEU A 246 14.63 25.34 -13.99
C LEU A 246 14.32 26.73 -13.40
N ALA A 247 14.61 27.80 -14.14
CA ALA A 247 14.29 29.15 -13.69
C ALA A 247 12.78 29.41 -13.66
N GLU A 248 12.03 28.91 -14.65
CA GLU A 248 10.57 28.98 -14.65
C GLU A 248 9.97 28.06 -13.59
N GLN A 249 10.48 26.83 -13.48
CA GLN A 249 9.94 25.78 -12.60
C GLN A 249 10.12 26.13 -11.12
N LEU A 250 11.31 26.58 -10.71
CA LEU A 250 11.64 26.90 -9.32
C LEU A 250 11.32 28.36 -8.95
N GLY A 251 11.12 29.24 -9.94
CA GLY A 251 10.78 30.64 -9.74
C GLY A 251 11.81 31.37 -8.84
N ASP A 252 11.34 32.00 -7.75
CA ASP A 252 12.20 32.74 -6.82
C ASP A 252 13.23 31.87 -6.08
N ALA A 253 13.09 30.54 -6.11
CA ALA A 253 14.04 29.60 -5.49
C ALA A 253 15.17 29.17 -6.45
N TYR A 254 15.09 29.56 -7.73
CA TYR A 254 16.15 29.25 -8.69
C TYR A 254 17.41 30.08 -8.44
N GLU A 255 18.54 29.41 -8.37
CA GLU A 255 19.87 30.02 -8.32
C GLU A 255 20.74 29.34 -9.39
N PRO A 256 21.38 30.08 -10.33
CA PRO A 256 22.32 29.47 -11.28
C PRO A 256 23.40 28.66 -10.56
N GLY A 257 23.69 27.46 -11.04
CA GLY A 257 24.67 26.59 -10.41
C GLY A 257 24.38 25.12 -10.61
N GLU A 258 24.77 24.31 -9.63
CA GLU A 258 24.57 22.87 -9.65
C GLU A 258 23.17 22.50 -9.16
N HIS A 259 22.45 21.71 -9.95
CA HIS A 259 21.13 21.16 -9.64
C HIS A 259 21.14 19.65 -9.78
N THR A 260 20.49 18.95 -8.85
CA THR A 260 20.26 17.51 -8.95
C THR A 260 18.83 17.25 -9.41
N ILE A 261 18.67 16.42 -10.43
CA ILE A 261 17.35 16.03 -10.96
C ILE A 261 17.24 14.52 -10.91
N HIS A 262 16.30 14.02 -10.13
CA HIS A 262 15.89 12.61 -10.15
C HIS A 262 14.72 12.43 -11.11
N PHE A 263 14.78 11.42 -11.97
CA PHE A 263 13.63 10.94 -12.72
C PHE A 263 13.13 9.67 -12.02
N GLN A 264 11.97 9.73 -11.42
CA GLN A 264 11.35 8.65 -10.65
C GLN A 264 10.03 8.24 -11.28
N VAL A 265 9.77 6.94 -11.35
CA VAL A 265 8.48 6.44 -11.83
C VAL A 265 7.45 6.49 -10.69
N GLY A 266 6.30 7.07 -10.98
CA GLY A 266 5.09 6.99 -10.16
C GLY A 266 4.10 5.99 -10.74
N THR A 267 3.36 5.29 -9.87
CA THR A 267 2.24 4.44 -10.27
C THR A 267 1.12 5.29 -10.88
N GLY A 268 0.11 4.68 -11.51
CA GLY A 268 -1.07 5.40 -12.00
C GLY A 268 -1.83 6.22 -10.95
N THR A 269 -1.55 6.01 -9.65
CA THR A 269 -2.06 6.82 -8.53
C THR A 269 -1.00 7.70 -7.89
N HIS A 270 0.09 7.99 -8.62
CA HIS A 270 1.19 8.87 -8.21
C HIS A 270 1.94 8.40 -6.96
N ARG A 271 1.97 7.09 -6.66
CA ARG A 271 2.83 6.56 -5.62
C ARG A 271 4.21 6.28 -6.19
N ALA A 272 5.23 6.74 -5.50
CA ALA A 272 6.62 6.54 -5.90
C ALA A 272 6.98 5.05 -5.95
N THR A 273 7.73 4.67 -6.97
CA THR A 273 8.36 3.35 -7.10
C THR A 273 9.86 3.46 -6.86
N MET A 274 10.57 2.32 -6.79
CA MET A 274 12.03 2.29 -6.71
C MET A 274 12.71 2.48 -8.09
N VAL A 275 11.94 2.49 -9.17
CA VAL A 275 12.47 2.65 -10.54
C VAL A 275 12.78 4.12 -10.77
N HIS A 276 14.04 4.51 -10.57
CA HIS A 276 14.50 5.88 -10.70
C HIS A 276 15.95 5.97 -11.22
N THR A 277 16.30 7.14 -11.70
CA THR A 277 17.68 7.52 -12.06
C THR A 277 17.87 9.00 -11.71
N HIS A 278 19.10 9.49 -11.69
CA HIS A 278 19.36 10.90 -11.46
C HIS A 278 20.58 11.41 -12.22
N THR A 279 20.66 12.71 -12.31
CA THR A 279 21.83 13.44 -12.85
C THR A 279 22.05 14.71 -12.06
N THR A 280 23.27 15.22 -12.12
CA THR A 280 23.62 16.57 -11.69
C THR A 280 23.97 17.39 -12.91
N VAL A 281 23.36 18.56 -13.04
CA VAL A 281 23.58 19.52 -14.15
C VAL A 281 24.08 20.85 -13.57
N THR A 282 24.77 21.65 -14.41
CA THR A 282 25.17 22.99 -14.03
C THR A 282 24.52 23.99 -14.98
N THR A 283 23.75 24.92 -14.44
CA THR A 283 23.08 26.01 -15.16
C THR A 283 23.84 27.33 -15.04
N GLU A 284 23.58 28.26 -16.00
CA GLU A 284 24.21 29.60 -16.07
C GLU A 284 23.20 30.73 -15.78
#